data_80b3a3627d127b88a5d0bd95043f37c6
#
_entry.id   80b3a3627d127b88a5d0bd95043f37c6
#
_cell.length_a   1.000
_cell.length_b   1.000
_cell.length_c   1.000
_cell.angle_alpha   90.00
_cell.angle_beta   90.00
_cell.angle_gamma   90.00
#
_symmetry.space_group_name_H-M   'P 1'
#
loop_
_entity.id
_entity.type
_entity.pdbx_description
1 polymer ?
#
loop_
_entity_poly.entity_id
_entity_poly.type
_entity_poly.pdbx_seq_one_letter_code
_entity_poly.pdbx_strand_id
1 'polypeptide(L)' 'MYQIKVNGVLMPTIYYSLHEAIAAVEHEKSRGCAVICDIIPLDSISN' A
#
# COMPACT_ATOMS: atom_id res chain seq x y z
N MET A 1 4.94 9.65 2.80
CA MET A 1 4.83 8.81 1.59
C MET A 1 4.64 7.37 1.98
N TYR A 2 4.01 6.61 1.13
CA TYR A 2 3.64 5.24 1.44
C TYR A 2 3.89 4.33 0.25
N GLN A 3 4.22 3.10 0.55
CA GLN A 3 4.23 2.03 -0.44
C GLN A 3 3.33 0.91 0.05
N ILE A 4 2.91 0.04 -0.85
CA ILE A 4 2.09 -1.10 -0.44
C ILE A 4 2.78 -2.40 -0.83
N LYS A 5 2.55 -3.42 -0.01
CA LYS A 5 2.94 -4.78 -0.33
C LYS A 5 1.70 -5.55 -0.70
N VAL A 6 1.77 -6.30 -1.77
CA VAL A 6 0.67 -7.15 -2.21
C VAL A 6 1.18 -8.57 -2.19
N ASN A 7 0.62 -9.40 -1.35
CA ASN A 7 1.01 -10.80 -1.18
C ASN A 7 2.51 -10.93 -0.91
N GLY A 8 3.05 -10.02 -0.10
CA GLY A 8 4.45 -10.07 0.26
C GLY A 8 5.40 -9.42 -0.73
N VAL A 9 4.86 -8.91 -1.84
CA VAL A 9 5.70 -8.27 -2.86
C VAL A 9 5.53 -6.76 -2.75
N LEU A 10 6.64 -6.07 -2.56
CA LEU A 10 6.62 -4.62 -2.44
C LEU A 10 6.40 -4.00 -3.82
N MET A 11 5.33 -3.23 -3.94
CA MET A 11 5.00 -2.58 -5.20
C MET A 11 5.83 -1.32 -5.37
N PRO A 12 6.24 -1.01 -6.60
CA PRO A 12 7.14 0.12 -6.82
C PRO A 12 6.48 1.49 -6.76
N THR A 13 5.16 1.53 -6.76
CA THR A 13 4.44 2.80 -6.77
C THR A 13 4.52 3.49 -5.42
N ILE A 14 4.74 4.79 -5.43
CA ILE A 14 4.78 5.60 -4.22
C ILE A 14 3.51 6.41 -4.13
N TYR A 15 2.87 6.38 -2.98
CA TYR A 15 1.65 7.14 -2.73
C TYR A 15 1.98 8.25 -1.74
N TYR A 16 1.50 9.46 -2.02
CA TYR A 16 1.87 10.61 -1.21
C TYR A 16 0.94 10.84 -0.04
N SER A 17 -0.21 10.19 -0.03
CA SER A 17 -1.11 10.31 1.12
C SER A 17 -1.61 8.94 1.51
N LEU A 18 -1.98 8.80 2.78
CA LEU A 18 -2.53 7.56 3.27
C LEU A 18 -3.84 7.24 2.56
N HIS A 19 -4.62 8.25 2.24
CA HIS A 19 -5.88 8.06 1.55
C HIS A 19 -5.66 7.38 0.21
N GLU A 20 -4.64 7.82 -0.53
CA GLU A 20 -4.33 7.22 -1.83
C GLU A 20 -3.85 5.78 -1.66
N ALA A 21 -3.07 5.52 -0.64
CA ALA A 21 -2.59 4.16 -0.40
C ALA A 21 -3.76 3.24 -0.07
N ILE A 22 -4.70 3.71 0.73
CA ILE A 22 -5.87 2.91 1.09
C ILE A 22 -6.71 2.62 -0.16
N ALA A 23 -6.89 3.62 -1.01
CA ALA A 23 -7.65 3.42 -2.25
C ALA A 23 -6.97 2.37 -3.13
N ALA A 24 -5.66 2.39 -3.20
CA ALA A 24 -4.93 1.40 -3.99
C ALA A 24 -5.10 0.00 -3.41
N VAL A 25 -5.06 -0.12 -2.10
CA VAL A 25 -5.27 -1.41 -1.45
C VAL A 25 -6.67 -1.94 -1.75
N GLU A 26 -7.67 -1.08 -1.67
CA GLU A 26 -9.03 -1.51 -1.95
C GLU A 26 -9.19 -1.92 -3.41
N HIS A 27 -8.51 -1.24 -4.31
CA HIS A 27 -8.54 -1.59 -5.71
C HIS A 27 -7.96 -2.99 -5.92
N GLU A 28 -6.84 -3.30 -5.29
CA GLU A 28 -6.24 -4.62 -5.42
C GLU A 28 -7.15 -5.69 -4.84
N LYS A 29 -7.78 -5.42 -3.71
CA LYS A 29 -8.67 -6.39 -3.10
C LYS A 29 -9.89 -6.65 -3.94
N SER A 30 -10.35 -5.68 -4.70
CA SER A 30 -11.52 -5.88 -5.54
C SER A 30 -11.20 -6.73 -6.76
N ARG A 31 -9.92 -6.89 -7.10
CA ARG A 31 -9.52 -7.69 -8.25
C ARG A 31 -9.32 -9.15 -7.91
N GLY A 32 -9.14 -9.46 -6.63
CA GLY A 32 -8.91 -10.84 -6.23
C GLY A 32 -9.41 -11.05 -4.83
N CYS A 33 -9.84 -12.25 -4.53
CA CYS A 33 -10.45 -12.50 -3.24
C CYS A 33 -9.47 -12.98 -2.19
N ALA A 34 -8.23 -13.25 -2.52
CA ALA A 34 -7.27 -13.74 -1.55
C ALA A 34 -6.02 -12.89 -1.56
N VAL A 35 -6.21 -11.57 -1.55
CA VAL A 35 -5.08 -10.65 -1.61
C VAL A 35 -4.79 -10.10 -0.23
N ILE A 36 -3.54 -10.18 0.19
CA ILE A 36 -3.09 -9.62 1.45
C ILE A 36 -2.28 -8.39 1.12
N CYS A 37 -2.72 -7.23 1.61
CA CYS A 37 -2.06 -5.97 1.34
C CYS A 37 -1.61 -5.31 2.64
N ASP A 38 -0.43 -4.72 2.63
CA ASP A 38 0.10 -3.97 3.75
C ASP A 38 0.51 -2.59 3.28
N ILE A 39 0.27 -1.58 4.10
CA ILE A 39 0.68 -0.22 3.81
C ILE A 39 1.93 0.08 4.63
N ILE A 40 2.98 0.52 3.97
CA ILE A 40 4.26 0.76 4.59
C ILE A 40 4.58 2.23 4.53
N PRO A 41 4.67 2.92 5.67
CA PRO A 41 5.05 4.32 5.67
C PRO A 41 6.54 4.45 5.37
N LEU A 42 6.88 5.34 4.47
CA LEU A 42 8.26 5.53 4.04
C LEU A 42 8.94 6.68 4.76
N ASP A 43 8.17 7.64 5.22
CA ASP A 43 8.75 8.79 5.90
C ASP A 43 8.40 8.78 7.36
N SER A 44 8.45 7.64 7.96
CA SER A 44 8.12 7.50 9.36
C SER A 44 9.25 7.88 10.26
N ILE A 45 10.18 8.64 9.81
CA ILE A 45 11.25 9.07 10.63
C ILE A 45 10.78 9.96 11.67
N SER A 46 10.90 9.63 12.78
CA SER A 46 10.48 10.49 13.78
C SER A 46 11.56 11.23 14.29
N ASN A 47 11.89 11.45 14.12
CA ASN A 47 12.51 12.11 14.71
C ASN A 47 12.76 12.30 15.27
#